data_ba775b6bad4a147a6083338a55d273f2
#
_entry.id   ba775b6bad4a147a6083338a55d273f2
#
_cell.length_a   1.000
_cell.length_b   1.000
_cell.length_c   1.000
_cell.angle_alpha   90.00
_cell.angle_beta   90.00
_cell.angle_gamma   90.00
#
_symmetry.space_group_name_H-M   'P 1'
#
loop_
_entity.id
_entity.type
_entity.pdbx_description
1 polymer ?
#
loop_
_entity_poly.entity_id
_entity_poly.type
_entity_poly.pdbx_seq_one_letter_code
_entity_poly.pdbx_strand_id
1 'polypeptide(L)'
;MQEITQITSSPKQHMTLLLENNETVDFSIYFLPRQQNWFIDFSYKNITVNCMKVVLSPNILRQFKKIIPFGLKFSTDSSVEPFSLTDFSSGRIKMFILNAEDVQQTETEIYD
;
A
#
# COMPACT_ATOMS: atom_id res chain seq x y z
N MET A 1 -9.19 9.09 1.64
CA MET A 1 -8.08 8.22 2.10
C MET A 1 -8.56 7.38 3.25
N GLN A 2 -8.36 6.08 3.17
CA GLN A 2 -8.86 5.15 4.18
C GLN A 2 -7.73 4.28 4.68
N GLU A 3 -7.61 4.17 6.01
CA GLU A 3 -6.61 3.32 6.62
C GLU A 3 -7.00 1.85 6.51
N ILE A 4 -6.02 1.00 6.14
CA ILE A 4 -6.19 -0.45 6.08
C ILE A 4 -5.70 -1.02 7.40
N THR A 5 -6.65 -1.47 8.24
CA THR A 5 -6.35 -1.90 9.61
C THR A 5 -6.29 -3.42 9.78
N GLN A 6 -6.52 -4.18 8.71
CA GLN A 6 -6.60 -5.65 8.77
C GLN A 6 -5.24 -6.34 8.76
N ILE A 7 -4.15 -5.58 8.61
CA ILE A 7 -2.81 -6.17 8.47
C ILE A 7 -2.32 -6.65 9.84
N THR A 8 -1.97 -7.92 9.91
CA THR A 8 -1.53 -8.58 11.14
C THR A 8 -0.03 -8.87 11.07
N SER A 9 0.49 -9.59 12.07
CA SER A 9 1.89 -10.04 12.07
C SER A 9 2.12 -11.31 11.26
N SER A 10 1.08 -11.83 10.58
CA SER A 10 1.26 -12.98 9.69
C SER A 10 2.23 -12.64 8.56
N PRO A 11 3.22 -13.48 8.26
CA PRO A 11 4.22 -13.16 7.25
C PRO A 11 3.66 -13.14 5.82
N LYS A 12 2.46 -13.67 5.59
CA LYS A 12 1.81 -13.59 4.29
C LYS A 12 0.31 -13.47 4.49
N GLN A 13 -0.29 -12.45 3.89
CA GLN A 13 -1.70 -12.15 4.03
C GLN A 13 -2.29 -11.76 2.69
N HIS A 14 -3.56 -12.10 2.51
CA HIS A 14 -4.31 -11.72 1.31
C HIS A 14 -5.56 -10.97 1.72
N MET A 15 -5.91 -9.93 0.97
CA MET A 15 -7.14 -9.18 1.20
C MET A 15 -7.70 -8.65 -0.11
N THR A 16 -9.01 -8.51 -0.15
CA THR A 16 -9.71 -7.88 -1.27
C THR A 16 -10.35 -6.60 -0.77
N LEU A 17 -10.06 -5.49 -1.43
CA LEU A 17 -10.60 -4.18 -1.04
C LEU A 17 -11.61 -3.70 -2.08
N LEU A 18 -12.70 -3.11 -1.60
CA LEU A 18 -13.70 -2.49 -2.45
C LEU A 18 -13.35 -1.02 -2.64
N LEU A 19 -13.23 -0.60 -3.89
CA LEU A 19 -12.97 0.80 -4.24
C LEU A 19 -14.28 1.58 -4.28
N GLU A 20 -14.18 2.90 -4.25
CA GLU A 20 -15.36 3.79 -4.29
C GLU A 20 -16.17 3.64 -5.57
N ASN A 21 -15.54 3.22 -6.67
CA ASN A 21 -16.23 2.99 -7.94
C ASN A 21 -16.90 1.60 -8.04
N ASN A 22 -17.02 0.89 -6.91
CA ASN A 22 -17.57 -0.47 -6.79
C ASN A 22 -16.74 -1.55 -7.46
N GLU A 23 -15.51 -1.25 -7.86
CA GLU A 23 -14.56 -2.24 -8.35
C GLU A 23 -13.73 -2.76 -7.19
N THR A 24 -13.11 -3.94 -7.35
CA THR A 24 -12.30 -4.54 -6.30
C THR A 24 -10.85 -4.62 -6.73
N VAL A 25 -9.96 -4.63 -5.74
CA VAL A 25 -8.54 -4.87 -5.95
C VAL A 25 -8.09 -5.94 -4.96
N ASP A 26 -7.33 -6.92 -5.45
CA ASP A 26 -6.79 -8.00 -4.64
C ASP A 26 -5.35 -7.67 -4.27
N PHE A 27 -5.04 -7.75 -2.98
CA PHE A 27 -3.70 -7.52 -2.47
C PHE A 27 -3.20 -8.76 -1.75
N SER A 28 -1.92 -9.07 -1.94
CA SER A 28 -1.17 -9.96 -1.05
C SER A 28 -0.03 -9.14 -0.47
N ILE A 29 0.08 -9.10 0.85
CA ILE A 29 1.19 -8.42 1.50
C ILE A 29 1.99 -9.48 2.28
N TYR A 30 3.32 -9.44 2.14
CA TYR A 30 4.16 -10.48 2.72
C TYR A 30 5.50 -9.94 3.17
N PHE A 31 6.06 -10.60 4.19
CA PHE A 31 7.33 -10.23 4.77
C PHE A 31 8.39 -11.25 4.34
N LEU A 32 9.51 -10.77 3.80
CA LEU A 32 10.64 -11.61 3.41
C LEU A 32 11.75 -11.47 4.46
N PRO A 33 11.99 -12.49 5.30
CA PRO A 33 12.91 -12.36 6.44
C PRO A 33 14.35 -12.05 6.04
N ARG A 34 14.82 -12.57 4.91
CA ARG A 34 16.19 -12.31 4.46
C ARG A 34 16.42 -10.85 4.10
N GLN A 35 15.41 -10.22 3.47
CA GLN A 35 15.45 -8.82 3.09
C GLN A 35 15.04 -7.91 4.24
N GLN A 36 14.38 -8.46 5.28
CA GLN A 36 13.83 -7.71 6.41
C GLN A 36 12.92 -6.59 5.94
N ASN A 37 12.05 -6.90 4.96
CA ASN A 37 11.14 -5.93 4.36
C ASN A 37 9.82 -6.58 4.00
N TRP A 38 8.80 -5.73 3.90
CA TRP A 38 7.49 -6.11 3.40
C TRP A 38 7.42 -5.85 1.90
N PHE A 39 6.68 -6.71 1.21
CA PHE A 39 6.43 -6.61 -0.23
C PHE A 39 4.94 -6.77 -0.48
N ILE A 40 4.48 -6.25 -1.61
CA ILE A 40 3.07 -6.31 -1.97
C ILE A 40 2.92 -6.74 -3.41
N ASP A 41 1.94 -7.63 -3.64
CA ASP A 41 1.45 -7.97 -4.96
C ASP A 41 0.02 -7.44 -5.05
N PHE A 42 -0.38 -6.91 -6.20
CA PHE A 42 -1.78 -6.56 -6.35
C PHE A 42 -2.27 -6.87 -7.76
N SER A 43 -3.58 -7.08 -7.86
CA SER A 43 -4.28 -7.36 -9.10
C SER A 43 -5.51 -6.50 -9.18
N TYR A 44 -5.62 -5.71 -10.25
CA TYR A 44 -6.76 -4.84 -10.51
C TYR A 44 -7.15 -5.00 -11.98
N LYS A 45 -8.35 -5.55 -12.22
CA LYS A 45 -8.78 -5.91 -13.58
C LYS A 45 -7.72 -6.79 -14.25
N ASN A 46 -7.18 -6.38 -15.40
CA ASN A 46 -6.13 -7.14 -16.10
C ASN A 46 -4.72 -6.65 -15.79
N ILE A 47 -4.58 -5.80 -14.76
CA ILE A 47 -3.28 -5.28 -14.33
C ILE A 47 -2.82 -6.07 -13.11
N THR A 48 -1.62 -6.64 -13.19
CA THR A 48 -1.01 -7.39 -12.08
C THR A 48 0.40 -6.86 -11.84
N VAL A 49 0.68 -6.54 -10.57
CA VAL A 49 2.01 -6.09 -10.15
C VAL A 49 2.47 -7.00 -9.02
N ASN A 50 3.70 -7.51 -9.12
CA ASN A 50 4.26 -8.44 -8.16
C ASN A 50 5.55 -7.92 -7.56
N CYS A 51 5.78 -8.27 -6.30
CA CYS A 51 7.04 -8.06 -5.59
C CYS A 51 7.44 -6.58 -5.50
N MET A 52 6.45 -5.71 -5.24
CA MET A 52 6.71 -4.30 -5.02
C MET A 52 7.11 -4.08 -3.56
N LYS A 53 8.28 -3.48 -3.33
CA LYS A 53 8.76 -3.22 -1.98
C LYS A 53 7.91 -2.15 -1.31
N VAL A 54 7.51 -2.40 -0.06
CA VAL A 54 6.78 -1.43 0.75
C VAL A 54 7.78 -0.41 1.29
N VAL A 55 7.59 0.86 0.93
CA VAL A 55 8.42 1.96 1.39
C VAL A 55 7.52 3.10 1.88
N LEU A 56 8.06 3.96 2.73
CA LEU A 56 7.35 5.15 3.18
C LEU A 56 7.26 6.12 2.02
N SER A 57 6.04 6.37 1.56
CA SER A 57 5.82 7.23 0.40
C SER A 57 4.39 7.74 0.41
N PRO A 58 4.15 8.97 -0.05
CA PRO A 58 2.79 9.48 -0.20
C PRO A 58 1.94 8.64 -1.16
N ASN A 59 2.57 8.00 -2.15
CA ASN A 59 1.89 7.07 -3.05
C ASN A 59 2.92 6.18 -3.74
N ILE A 60 3.04 4.92 -3.30
CA ILE A 60 3.98 3.98 -3.92
C ILE A 60 3.54 3.53 -5.31
N LEU A 61 2.26 3.77 -5.66
CA LEU A 61 1.72 3.41 -6.99
C LEU A 61 1.74 4.59 -7.96
N ARG A 62 2.48 5.64 -7.65
CA ARG A 62 2.51 6.85 -8.46
C ARG A 62 2.83 6.59 -9.93
N GLN A 63 3.73 5.65 -10.20
CA GLN A 63 4.10 5.30 -11.58
C GLN A 63 2.94 4.72 -12.38
N PHE A 64 1.90 4.24 -11.72
CA PHE A 64 0.72 3.66 -12.37
C PHE A 64 -0.48 4.60 -12.38
N LYS A 65 -0.33 5.86 -11.97
CA LYS A 65 -1.45 6.79 -11.74
C LYS A 65 -2.34 7.03 -12.96
N LYS A 66 -1.84 6.76 -14.17
CA LYS A 66 -2.60 6.95 -15.40
C LYS A 66 -3.40 5.71 -15.79
N ILE A 67 -3.13 4.56 -15.18
CA ILE A 67 -3.79 3.30 -15.55
C ILE A 67 -4.59 2.67 -14.43
N ILE A 68 -4.43 3.15 -13.20
CA ILE A 68 -5.22 2.68 -12.06
C ILE A 68 -5.84 3.86 -11.32
N PRO A 69 -7.09 3.71 -10.79
CA PRO A 69 -7.79 4.81 -10.14
C PRO A 69 -7.56 4.91 -8.63
N PHE A 70 -6.48 4.34 -8.11
CA PHE A 70 -6.20 4.35 -6.68
C PHE A 70 -4.70 4.45 -6.43
N GLY A 71 -4.33 4.70 -5.17
CA GLY A 71 -2.94 4.72 -4.74
C GLY A 71 -2.80 4.05 -3.39
N LEU A 72 -1.56 3.86 -2.95
CA LEU A 72 -1.25 3.31 -1.64
C LEU A 72 -0.22 4.20 -0.95
N LYS A 73 -0.52 4.56 0.30
CA LYS A 73 0.36 5.36 1.13
C LYS A 73 0.77 4.53 2.35
N PHE A 74 2.06 4.57 2.66
CA PHE A 74 2.60 3.99 3.89
C PHE A 74 3.23 5.09 4.71
N SER A 75 2.91 5.17 6.00
CA SER A 75 3.39 6.22 6.88
C SER A 75 3.81 5.67 8.23
N THR A 76 4.64 6.42 8.93
CA THR A 76 5.11 6.07 10.27
C THR A 76 5.42 7.35 11.05
N ASP A 77 5.37 7.24 12.38
CA ASP A 77 5.78 8.33 13.27
C ASP A 77 7.28 8.35 13.52
N SER A 78 7.99 7.26 13.20
CA SER A 78 9.41 7.10 13.51
C SER A 78 10.35 7.47 12.38
N SER A 79 9.84 7.73 11.18
CA SER A 79 10.61 8.01 9.96
C SER A 79 11.57 6.86 9.56
N VAL A 80 11.34 5.65 10.07
CA VAL A 80 12.15 4.48 9.74
C VAL A 80 11.35 3.57 8.83
N GLU A 81 11.96 3.15 7.71
CA GLU A 81 11.32 2.26 6.74
C GLU A 81 10.91 0.93 7.37
N PRO A 82 9.92 0.22 6.79
CA PRO A 82 9.49 -1.09 7.29
C PRO A 82 10.65 -2.09 7.30
N PHE A 83 10.82 -2.80 8.42
CA PHE A 83 11.91 -3.77 8.55
C PHE A 83 11.55 -4.96 9.43
N SER A 84 10.41 -4.97 10.09
CA SER A 84 10.07 -5.98 11.09
C SER A 84 8.72 -6.61 10.79
N LEU A 85 8.57 -7.88 11.15
CA LEU A 85 7.31 -8.61 11.03
C LEU A 85 6.16 -7.92 11.79
N THR A 86 6.47 -7.21 12.88
CA THR A 86 5.47 -6.55 13.71
C THR A 86 5.20 -5.10 13.32
N ASP A 87 5.75 -4.62 12.20
CA ASP A 87 5.60 -3.22 11.79
C ASP A 87 4.13 -2.76 11.73
N PHE A 88 3.28 -3.58 11.13
CA PHE A 88 1.86 -3.22 10.98
C PHE A 88 1.06 -3.53 12.24
N SER A 89 1.29 -4.67 12.87
CA SER A 89 0.54 -5.08 14.05
C SER A 89 0.81 -4.18 15.26
N SER A 90 2.01 -3.62 15.35
CA SER A 90 2.37 -2.69 16.43
C SER A 90 1.86 -1.27 16.19
N GLY A 91 1.36 -0.98 14.97
CA GLY A 91 0.94 0.36 14.60
C GLY A 91 2.07 1.30 14.20
N ARG A 92 3.30 0.81 14.13
CA ARG A 92 4.45 1.63 13.71
C ARG A 92 4.33 2.07 12.25
N ILE A 93 3.89 1.17 11.40
CA ILE A 93 3.63 1.45 9.98
C ILE A 93 2.12 1.37 9.74
N LYS A 94 1.57 2.35 9.03
CA LYS A 94 0.16 2.40 8.67
C LYS A 94 0.03 2.43 7.15
N MET A 95 -0.92 1.67 6.64
CA MET A 95 -1.22 1.59 5.21
C MET A 95 -2.55 2.29 4.94
N PHE A 96 -2.56 3.13 3.91
CA PHE A 96 -3.77 3.83 3.48
C PHE A 96 -4.02 3.56 2.00
N ILE A 97 -5.28 3.35 1.64
CA ILE A 97 -5.68 3.35 0.24
C ILE A 97 -6.18 4.73 -0.14
N LEU A 98 -5.71 5.23 -1.28
CA LEU A 98 -6.06 6.55 -1.81
C LEU A 98 -7.07 6.37 -2.94
N ASN A 99 -8.17 7.15 -2.91
CA ASN A 99 -9.09 7.17 -4.05
C ASN A 99 -8.54 8.09 -5.15
N ALA A 100 -9.27 8.22 -6.27
CA ALA A 100 -8.80 9.03 -7.40
C ALA A 100 -8.57 10.50 -7.01
N GLU A 101 -9.44 11.06 -6.18
CA GLU A 101 -9.28 12.44 -5.69
C GLU A 101 -8.06 12.58 -4.79
N ASP A 102 -7.83 11.61 -3.92
CA ASP A 102 -6.66 11.60 -3.03
C ASP A 102 -5.36 11.54 -3.83
N VAL A 103 -5.33 10.74 -4.89
CA VAL A 103 -4.17 10.65 -5.78
C VAL A 103 -3.90 12.00 -6.44
N GLN A 104 -4.95 12.65 -6.96
CA GLN A 104 -4.82 13.96 -7.60
C GLN A 104 -4.33 15.02 -6.61
N GLN A 105 -4.87 15.02 -5.39
CA GLN A 105 -4.49 15.96 -4.35
C GLN A 105 -3.02 15.76 -3.96
N THR A 106 -2.59 14.50 -3.82
CA THR A 106 -1.19 14.18 -3.51
C THR A 106 -0.26 14.68 -4.60
N GLU A 107 -0.63 14.49 -5.88
CA GLU A 107 0.17 14.98 -7.00
C GLU A 107 0.31 16.50 -6.94
N THR A 108 -0.78 17.22 -6.67
CA THR A 108 -0.79 18.68 -6.63
C THR A 108 0.02 19.22 -5.45
N GLU A 109 -0.13 18.64 -4.26
CA GLU A 109 0.47 19.17 -3.03
C GLU A 109 1.94 18.77 -2.84
N ILE A 110 2.33 17.59 -3.33
CA ILE A 110 3.63 17.00 -3.00
C ILE A 110 4.56 16.94 -4.21
N TYR A 111 4.04 16.54 -5.37
CA TYR A 111 4.87 16.32 -6.55
C TYR A 111 4.79 17.42 -7.61
N ASP A 112 3.88 18.34 -7.44
CA ASP A 112 3.69 19.41 -8.46
C ASP A 112 4.57 20.62 -8.20
#